data_a41f606a25c9a2cb86ae7832bddb0937
#
_entry.id   a41f606a25c9a2cb86ae7832bddb0937
#
_cell.length_a   1.000
_cell.length_b   1.000
_cell.length_c   1.000
_cell.angle_alpha   90.00
_cell.angle_beta   90.00
_cell.angle_gamma   90.00
#
_symmetry.space_group_name_H-M   'P 1'
#
loop_
_entity.id
_entity.type
_entity.pdbx_description
1 polymer ?
#
loop_
_entity_poly.entity_id
_entity_poly.type
_entity_poly.pdbx_seq_one_letter_code
_entity_poly.pdbx_strand_id
1 'polypeptide(L)'
;MPYDLTAIESYCRSEGLRLERTSPEEVRVHVCQGSQLCFANTEGGTDTYLGFTDSAWHSHGDLMLMTGPNTCVELDPIGVLDGLKNGDLLIATQHVGGKIKDRWIFHRKEEQDFQYLEPSESICVQKADAAGTDNSGATPLRV
;
A
#
# COMPACT_ATOMS: atom_id res chain seq x y z
N MET A 1 -19.41 4.33 -3.76
CA MET A 1 -19.28 5.35 -2.70
C MET A 1 -17.92 5.99 -2.80
N PRO A 2 -17.83 7.32 -2.86
CA PRO A 2 -16.52 7.98 -2.86
C PRO A 2 -15.81 7.81 -1.51
N TYR A 3 -14.49 7.94 -1.53
CA TYR A 3 -13.72 8.01 -0.29
C TYR A 3 -13.97 9.33 0.42
N ASP A 4 -13.98 9.30 1.74
CA ASP A 4 -13.98 10.52 2.56
C ASP A 4 -12.53 10.97 2.73
N LEU A 5 -12.06 11.79 1.79
CA LEU A 5 -10.66 12.25 1.78
C LEU A 5 -10.33 13.14 2.97
N THR A 6 -11.31 13.88 3.48
CA THR A 6 -11.12 14.71 4.67
C THR A 6 -10.90 13.84 5.91
N ALA A 7 -11.62 12.73 6.03
CA ALA A 7 -11.43 11.79 7.12
C ALA A 7 -10.05 11.11 7.03
N ILE A 8 -9.62 10.74 5.83
CA ILE A 8 -8.28 10.17 5.61
C ILE A 8 -7.21 11.18 6.04
N GLU A 9 -7.34 12.43 5.62
CA GLU A 9 -6.42 13.49 5.99
C GLU A 9 -6.35 13.71 7.51
N SER A 10 -7.51 13.75 8.16
CA SER A 10 -7.58 13.90 9.62
C SER A 10 -6.93 12.74 10.35
N TYR A 11 -7.17 11.51 9.88
CA TYR A 11 -6.52 10.32 10.44
C TYR A 11 -4.99 10.42 10.32
N CYS A 12 -4.50 10.77 9.14
CA CYS A 12 -3.06 10.89 8.91
C CYS A 12 -2.43 11.94 9.83
N ARG A 13 -3.07 13.10 9.99
CA ARG A 13 -2.57 14.16 10.86
C ARG A 13 -2.55 13.71 12.32
N SER A 14 -3.58 13.04 12.78
CA SER A 14 -3.64 12.56 14.18
C SER A 14 -2.61 11.47 14.46
N GLU A 15 -2.24 10.69 13.46
CA GLU A 15 -1.31 9.57 13.61
C GLU A 15 0.12 9.89 13.17
N GLY A 16 0.38 11.14 12.80
CA GLY A 16 1.72 11.56 12.40
C GLY A 16 2.17 11.04 11.06
N LEU A 17 1.26 10.66 10.20
CA LEU A 17 1.59 10.22 8.83
C LEU A 17 1.74 11.44 7.93
N ARG A 18 2.78 11.41 7.10
CA ARG A 18 3.00 12.49 6.11
C ARG A 18 2.03 12.30 4.96
N LEU A 19 1.37 13.39 4.59
CA LEU A 19 0.41 13.37 3.49
C LEU A 19 0.55 14.62 2.64
N GLU A 20 0.06 14.49 1.42
CA GLU A 20 -0.04 15.61 0.49
C GLU A 20 -1.42 15.57 -0.15
N ARG A 21 -2.15 16.68 -0.06
CA ARG A 21 -3.41 16.83 -0.77
C ARG A 21 -3.11 17.42 -2.14
N THR A 22 -3.07 16.55 -3.16
CA THR A 22 -2.67 16.97 -4.51
C THR A 22 -3.78 17.64 -5.29
N SER A 23 -5.03 17.36 -4.91
CA SER A 23 -6.21 18.01 -5.50
C SER A 23 -7.40 17.82 -4.55
N PRO A 24 -8.56 18.45 -4.83
CA PRO A 24 -9.76 18.17 -4.03
C PRO A 24 -10.18 16.69 -4.04
N GLU A 25 -9.73 15.94 -5.05
CA GLU A 25 -10.14 14.55 -5.24
C GLU A 25 -9.01 13.55 -5.00
N GLU A 26 -7.86 13.96 -4.47
CA GLU A 26 -6.74 13.06 -4.29
C GLU A 26 -5.90 13.41 -3.06
N VAL A 27 -5.58 12.37 -2.28
CA VAL A 27 -4.64 12.43 -1.16
C VAL A 27 -3.56 11.39 -1.39
N ARG A 28 -2.31 11.76 -1.20
CA ARG A 28 -1.17 10.84 -1.23
C ARG A 28 -0.56 10.76 0.15
N VAL A 29 -0.35 9.54 0.62
CA VAL A 29 0.18 9.27 1.96
C VAL A 29 1.54 8.59 1.82
N HIS A 30 2.55 9.14 2.49
CA HIS A 30 3.88 8.55 2.49
C HIS A 30 3.86 7.30 3.37
N VAL A 31 4.10 6.13 2.78
CA VAL A 31 4.07 4.85 3.48
C VAL A 31 5.36 4.06 3.36
N CYS A 32 6.22 4.40 2.40
CA CYS A 32 7.54 3.81 2.28
C CYS A 32 8.46 4.75 1.51
N GLN A 33 9.76 4.56 1.68
CA GLN A 33 10.76 5.42 1.05
C GLN A 33 10.59 5.43 -0.47
N GLY A 34 10.46 6.62 -1.03
CA GLY A 34 10.34 6.82 -2.46
C GLY A 34 8.97 6.52 -3.06
N SER A 35 7.98 6.16 -2.23
CA SER A 35 6.66 5.86 -2.76
C SER A 35 5.55 6.34 -1.83
N GLN A 36 4.43 6.67 -2.44
CA GLN A 36 3.24 7.13 -1.75
C GLN A 36 2.05 6.26 -2.13
N LEU A 37 1.16 6.07 -1.17
CA LEU A 37 -0.13 5.43 -1.41
C LEU A 37 -1.15 6.50 -1.73
N CYS A 38 -1.78 6.39 -2.89
CA CYS A 38 -2.74 7.35 -3.40
C CYS A 38 -4.16 6.88 -3.10
N PHE A 39 -4.98 7.78 -2.59
CA PHE A 39 -6.41 7.60 -2.43
C PHE A 39 -7.10 8.69 -3.23
N ALA A 40 -7.93 8.30 -4.18
CA ALA A 40 -8.57 9.27 -5.06
C ALA A 40 -10.02 8.92 -5.34
N ASN A 41 -10.82 9.94 -5.57
CA ASN A 41 -12.15 9.83 -6.15
C ASN A 41 -12.03 10.21 -7.63
N THR A 42 -12.53 9.34 -8.51
CA THR A 42 -12.43 9.50 -9.95
C THR A 42 -13.82 9.48 -10.58
N GLU A 43 -13.88 9.72 -11.88
CA GLU A 43 -15.13 9.66 -12.64
C GLU A 43 -16.24 10.55 -12.03
N GLY A 44 -15.90 11.76 -11.58
CA GLY A 44 -16.86 12.66 -10.98
C GLY A 44 -17.38 12.18 -9.63
N GLY A 45 -16.62 11.35 -8.92
CA GLY A 45 -17.01 10.79 -7.62
C GLY A 45 -17.75 9.47 -7.70
N THR A 46 -17.88 8.90 -8.90
CA THR A 46 -18.57 7.60 -9.07
C THR A 46 -17.64 6.40 -8.91
N ASP A 47 -16.33 6.63 -8.91
CA ASP A 47 -15.34 5.59 -8.74
C ASP A 47 -14.25 6.05 -7.78
N THR A 48 -13.45 5.10 -7.30
CA THR A 48 -12.36 5.35 -6.37
C THR A 48 -11.10 4.64 -6.85
N TYR A 49 -9.96 5.10 -6.36
CA TYR A 49 -8.66 4.50 -6.68
C TYR A 49 -7.82 4.46 -5.42
N LEU A 50 -7.22 3.31 -5.16
CA LEU A 50 -6.25 3.08 -4.10
C LEU A 50 -5.07 2.35 -4.70
N GLY A 51 -3.89 2.94 -4.67
CA GLY A 51 -2.70 2.32 -5.26
C GLY A 51 -1.44 3.13 -5.01
N PHE A 52 -0.30 2.52 -5.29
CA PHE A 52 0.98 3.22 -5.19
C PHE A 52 1.21 4.10 -6.40
N THR A 53 1.93 5.20 -6.18
CA THR A 53 2.23 6.15 -7.26
C THR A 53 3.25 5.63 -8.27
N ASP A 54 4.00 4.58 -7.91
CA ASP A 54 5.10 4.03 -8.72
C ASP A 54 4.85 2.59 -9.18
N SER A 55 3.63 2.09 -9.11
CA SER A 55 3.32 0.75 -9.61
C SER A 55 1.91 0.69 -10.17
N ALA A 56 1.63 -0.37 -10.93
CA ALA A 56 0.33 -0.54 -11.57
C ALA A 56 -0.71 -1.19 -10.64
N TRP A 57 -0.28 -1.81 -9.55
CA TRP A 57 -1.21 -2.43 -8.61
C TRP A 57 -2.16 -1.39 -8.01
N HIS A 58 -3.42 -1.69 -8.02
CA HIS A 58 -4.43 -0.79 -7.45
C HIS A 58 -5.70 -1.55 -7.11
N SER A 59 -6.55 -0.88 -6.35
CA SER A 59 -7.88 -1.37 -5.98
C SER A 59 -8.89 -0.23 -6.09
N HIS A 60 -10.15 -0.59 -6.12
CA HIS A 60 -11.28 0.33 -6.09
C HIS A 60 -12.15 0.00 -4.87
N GLY A 61 -12.70 1.00 -4.22
CA GLY A 61 -13.50 0.78 -3.02
C GLY A 61 -12.66 0.30 -1.85
N ASP A 62 -13.21 -0.61 -1.07
CA ASP A 62 -12.51 -1.21 0.05
C ASP A 62 -11.52 -2.26 -0.45
N LEU A 63 -10.39 -2.36 0.23
CA LEU A 63 -9.34 -3.32 -0.12
C LEU A 63 -9.66 -4.67 0.51
N MET A 64 -9.81 -5.70 -0.32
CA MET A 64 -10.01 -7.06 0.14
C MET A 64 -8.69 -7.82 0.11
N LEU A 65 -8.28 -8.35 1.25
CA LEU A 65 -7.04 -9.10 1.38
C LEU A 65 -7.31 -10.47 1.99
N MET A 66 -6.62 -11.48 1.48
CA MET A 66 -6.67 -12.82 2.06
C MET A 66 -5.90 -12.84 3.38
N THR A 67 -6.45 -13.52 4.36
CA THR A 67 -5.81 -13.74 5.66
C THR A 67 -5.55 -15.22 5.93
N GLY A 68 -5.87 -16.08 4.95
CA GLY A 68 -5.70 -17.51 5.02
C GLY A 68 -6.35 -18.16 3.80
N PRO A 69 -6.35 -19.50 3.68
CA PRO A 69 -6.88 -20.18 2.50
C PRO A 69 -8.37 -19.89 2.22
N ASN A 70 -9.16 -19.70 3.29
CA ASN A 70 -10.60 -19.50 3.16
C ASN A 70 -11.09 -18.29 3.92
N THR A 71 -10.21 -17.36 4.28
CA THR A 71 -10.54 -16.17 5.05
C THR A 71 -10.02 -14.92 4.36
N CYS A 72 -10.77 -13.84 4.48
CA CYS A 72 -10.35 -12.55 3.95
C CYS A 72 -10.81 -11.44 4.90
N VAL A 73 -10.21 -10.27 4.74
CA VAL A 73 -10.59 -9.05 5.44
C VAL A 73 -10.85 -7.97 4.39
N GLU A 74 -11.84 -7.14 4.64
CA GLU A 74 -12.17 -6.02 3.78
C GLU A 74 -11.91 -4.73 4.57
N LEU A 75 -11.07 -3.85 4.04
CA LEU A 75 -10.59 -2.68 4.73
C LEU A 75 -10.93 -1.42 3.94
N ASP A 76 -11.52 -0.44 4.62
CA ASP A 76 -11.65 0.90 4.07
C ASP A 76 -10.28 1.61 4.09
N PRO A 77 -10.15 2.79 3.48
CA PRO A 77 -8.84 3.47 3.44
C PRO A 77 -8.19 3.67 4.81
N ILE A 78 -8.96 4.06 5.82
CA ILE A 78 -8.41 4.25 7.17
C ILE A 78 -7.96 2.90 7.74
N GLY A 79 -8.72 1.84 7.51
CA GLY A 79 -8.33 0.48 7.91
C GLY A 79 -7.04 0.03 7.24
N VAL A 80 -6.82 0.39 5.98
CA VAL A 80 -5.57 0.11 5.26
C VAL A 80 -4.40 0.86 5.93
N LEU A 81 -4.54 2.14 6.17
CA LEU A 81 -3.50 2.94 6.81
C LEU A 81 -3.18 2.45 8.23
N ASP A 82 -4.22 2.12 9.00
CA ASP A 82 -4.05 1.59 10.34
C ASP A 82 -3.33 0.24 10.31
N GLY A 83 -3.70 -0.64 9.40
CA GLY A 83 -3.06 -1.94 9.22
C GLY A 83 -1.59 -1.81 8.79
N LEU A 84 -1.28 -0.86 7.93
CA LEU A 84 0.10 -0.57 7.55
C LEU A 84 0.90 -0.06 8.75
N LYS A 85 0.30 0.83 9.53
CA LYS A 85 0.96 1.41 10.70
C LYS A 85 1.25 0.38 11.78
N ASN A 86 0.30 -0.52 12.06
CA ASN A 86 0.46 -1.51 13.13
C ASN A 86 1.20 -2.78 12.70
N GLY A 87 1.50 -2.93 11.41
CA GLY A 87 2.25 -4.10 10.91
C GLY A 87 1.38 -5.29 10.52
N ASP A 88 0.06 -5.19 10.59
CA ASP A 88 -0.82 -6.24 10.08
C ASP A 88 -0.77 -6.30 8.56
N LEU A 89 -0.53 -5.18 7.91
CA LEU A 89 -0.34 -5.11 6.46
C LEU A 89 1.13 -4.83 6.14
N LEU A 90 1.62 -5.49 5.12
CA LEU A 90 2.99 -5.39 4.65
C LEU A 90 3.02 -4.94 3.20
N ILE A 91 4.14 -4.36 2.79
CA ILE A 91 4.35 -3.91 1.42
C ILE A 91 5.36 -4.81 0.76
N ALA A 92 4.98 -5.42 -0.36
CA ALA A 92 5.89 -6.18 -1.19
C ALA A 92 6.29 -5.34 -2.40
N THR A 93 7.58 -5.30 -2.70
CA THR A 93 8.10 -4.59 -3.86
C THR A 93 8.90 -5.57 -4.71
N GLN A 94 8.49 -5.75 -5.96
CA GLN A 94 9.17 -6.59 -6.92
C GLN A 94 10.13 -5.76 -7.76
N HIS A 95 11.37 -6.19 -7.83
CA HIS A 95 12.40 -5.58 -8.66
C HIS A 95 12.76 -6.54 -9.79
N VAL A 96 13.01 -5.97 -10.97
CA VAL A 96 13.52 -6.69 -12.13
C VAL A 96 14.68 -5.87 -12.68
N GLY A 97 15.87 -6.47 -12.73
CA GLY A 97 17.07 -5.77 -13.19
C GLY A 97 17.36 -4.50 -12.40
N GLY A 98 17.07 -4.49 -11.11
CA GLY A 98 17.30 -3.33 -10.24
C GLY A 98 16.23 -2.26 -10.30
N LYS A 99 15.19 -2.44 -11.09
CA LYS A 99 14.09 -1.49 -11.23
C LYS A 99 12.80 -2.04 -10.62
N ILE A 100 11.98 -1.15 -10.06
CA ILE A 100 10.68 -1.55 -9.51
C ILE A 100 9.76 -1.94 -10.66
N LYS A 101 9.27 -3.18 -10.62
CA LYS A 101 8.29 -3.70 -11.55
C LYS A 101 6.87 -3.53 -11.01
N ASP A 102 6.70 -3.85 -9.73
CA ASP A 102 5.39 -3.75 -9.09
C ASP A 102 5.56 -3.59 -7.58
N ARG A 103 4.49 -3.15 -6.95
CA ARG A 103 4.43 -2.95 -5.51
C ARG A 103 2.99 -3.16 -5.08
N TRP A 104 2.77 -3.96 -4.01
CA TRP A 104 1.41 -4.24 -3.54
C TRP A 104 1.38 -4.39 -2.04
N ILE A 105 0.17 -4.37 -1.48
CA ILE A 105 -0.10 -4.58 -0.06
C ILE A 105 -0.66 -5.98 0.12
N PHE A 106 -0.22 -6.67 1.16
CA PHE A 106 -0.80 -7.95 1.55
C PHE A 106 -0.90 -8.05 3.07
N HIS A 107 -1.77 -8.93 3.55
CA HIS A 107 -1.93 -9.15 4.98
C HIS A 107 -0.83 -10.10 5.47
N ARG A 108 -0.25 -9.80 6.64
CA ARG A 108 0.85 -10.61 7.20
C ARG A 108 0.50 -12.08 7.38
N LYS A 109 -0.79 -12.42 7.48
CA LYS A 109 -1.25 -13.80 7.63
C LYS A 109 -1.43 -14.51 6.29
N GLU A 110 -1.34 -13.81 5.17
CA GLU A 110 -1.42 -14.43 3.85
C GLU A 110 -0.07 -15.03 3.49
N GLU A 111 -0.09 -16.32 3.15
CA GLU A 111 1.11 -17.00 2.69
C GLU A 111 1.42 -16.56 1.26
N GLN A 112 2.63 -16.01 1.06
CA GLN A 112 3.08 -15.55 -0.25
C GLN A 112 4.00 -16.59 -0.86
N ASP A 113 3.78 -16.88 -2.16
CA ASP A 113 4.59 -17.81 -2.92
C ASP A 113 5.47 -17.05 -3.90
N PHE A 114 6.77 -17.00 -3.61
CA PHE A 114 7.76 -16.30 -4.44
C PHE A 114 8.70 -17.26 -5.16
N GLN A 115 8.38 -18.57 -5.21
CA GLN A 115 9.31 -19.59 -5.71
C GLN A 115 9.52 -19.52 -7.23
N TYR A 116 8.66 -18.86 -7.98
CA TYR A 116 8.73 -18.82 -9.44
C TYR A 116 9.36 -17.54 -9.99
N LEU A 117 10.17 -16.85 -9.17
CA LEU A 117 10.87 -15.66 -9.63
C LEU A 117 11.99 -16.02 -10.60
N GLU A 118 12.14 -15.22 -11.64
CA GLU A 118 13.26 -15.32 -12.56
C GLU A 118 14.55 -14.85 -11.87
N PRO A 119 15.76 -15.27 -12.36
CA PRO A 119 17.01 -14.90 -11.72
C PRO A 119 17.25 -13.40 -11.57
N SER A 120 16.69 -12.56 -12.46
CA SER A 120 16.82 -11.12 -12.40
C SER A 120 15.82 -10.46 -11.46
N GLU A 121 14.89 -11.23 -10.89
CA GLU A 121 13.83 -10.73 -10.05
C GLU A 121 14.16 -10.90 -8.58
N SER A 122 13.70 -9.94 -7.77
CA SER A 122 13.73 -10.05 -6.32
C SER A 122 12.50 -9.40 -5.73
N ILE A 123 12.10 -9.86 -4.55
CA ILE A 123 10.99 -9.27 -3.81
C ILE A 123 11.50 -8.83 -2.45
N CYS A 124 11.17 -7.59 -2.11
CA CYS A 124 11.46 -7.00 -0.80
C CYS A 124 10.15 -6.83 -0.06
N VAL A 125 10.06 -7.40 1.14
CA VAL A 125 8.89 -7.26 2.00
C VAL A 125 9.26 -6.34 3.15
N GLN A 126 8.42 -5.33 3.42
CA GLN A 126 8.73 -4.35 4.44
C GLN A 126 7.47 -3.87 5.16
N LYS A 127 7.66 -3.34 6.36
CA LYS A 127 6.63 -2.57 7.06
C LYS A 127 6.58 -1.16 6.48
N ALA A 128 5.45 -0.49 6.66
CA ALA A 128 5.35 0.91 6.25
C ALA A 128 6.32 1.77 7.06
N ASP A 129 6.91 2.76 6.37
CA ASP A 129 7.75 3.77 6.98
C ASP A 129 7.00 5.10 6.97
N ALA A 130 6.24 5.32 8.01
CA ALA A 130 5.37 6.50 8.11
C ALA A 130 6.15 7.81 8.29
N ALA A 131 7.39 7.73 8.76
CA ALA A 131 8.21 8.92 9.00
C ALA A 131 9.01 9.37 7.75
N GLY A 132 9.00 8.57 6.68
CA GLY A 132 9.75 8.89 5.48
C GLY A 132 11.25 8.67 5.60
N THR A 133 11.68 7.92 6.61
CA THR A 133 13.08 7.54 6.80
C THR A 133 13.40 6.28 6.00
N ASP A 134 14.56 5.70 6.21
CA ASP A 134 14.97 4.53 5.44
C ASP A 134 14.08 3.29 5.73
N ASN A 135 14.20 2.28 4.88
CA ASN A 135 13.45 1.04 5.01
C ASN A 135 14.29 -0.01 5.77
N SER A 136 14.73 0.34 6.97
CA SER A 136 15.60 -0.55 7.74
C SER A 136 14.96 -1.90 8.07
N GLY A 137 13.63 -1.99 8.01
CA GLY A 137 12.90 -3.23 8.20
C GLY A 137 12.69 -4.05 6.93
N ALA A 138 13.21 -3.61 5.79
CA ALA A 138 13.00 -4.31 4.52
C ALA A 138 13.85 -5.60 4.48
N THR A 139 13.23 -6.68 4.03
CA THR A 139 13.88 -7.99 3.92
C THR A 139 13.80 -8.46 2.47
N PRO A 140 14.94 -8.50 1.75
CA PRO A 140 14.95 -9.04 0.39
C PRO A 140 14.66 -10.53 0.39
N LEU A 141 13.78 -10.97 -0.50
CA LEU A 141 13.48 -12.38 -0.72
C LEU A 141 13.94 -12.74 -2.13
N ARG A 142 14.68 -13.86 -2.25
CA ARG A 142 15.19 -14.34 -3.52
C ARG A 142 14.94 -15.84 -3.65
N VAL A 143 14.71 -16.26 -4.86
CA VAL A 143 14.57 -17.66 -5.20
C VAL A 143 15.83 -18.17 -5.87
#